data_da15b0c57e0f5bd5fac3c83d7ae4b241
#
_entry.id   da15b0c57e0f5bd5fac3c83d7ae4b241
#
_cell.length_a   1.000
_cell.length_b   1.000
_cell.length_c   1.000
_cell.angle_alpha   90.00
_cell.angle_beta   90.00
_cell.angle_gamma   90.00
#
_symmetry.space_group_name_H-M   'P 1'
#
loop_
_entity.id
_entity.type
_entity.pdbx_description
1 polymer ?
#
loop_
_entity_poly.entity_id
_entity_poly.type
_entity_poly.pdbx_seq_one_letter_code
_entity_poly.pdbx_strand_id
1 'polypeptide(L)'
;MQHLKNIKSGNPKTKEQYQLTKNFDVIWLWSEDDKNWYEEVKNFQPDTIKIVYDANNIIVAITKDASTLNPEGFSVVEVPDITANRRADDSGKWMFKDGAVVKRIYTADEQQQQAESQKAALLSEAESVIQPLER
;
A
#
# COMPACT_ATOMS: atom_id res chain seq x y z
N MET A 1 17.26 -0.66 7.63
CA MET A 1 16.12 -0.83 6.68
C MET A 1 15.51 0.53 6.38
N GLN A 2 15.08 0.74 5.16
CA GLN A 2 14.62 2.05 4.71
C GLN A 2 13.14 2.27 4.95
N HIS A 3 12.76 3.55 5.11
CA HIS A 3 11.37 3.98 5.21
C HIS A 3 11.24 5.32 4.48
N LEU A 4 10.59 5.31 3.32
CA LEU A 4 10.39 6.47 2.48
C LEU A 4 8.92 6.88 2.54
N LYS A 5 8.64 7.99 3.22
CA LYS A 5 7.27 8.44 3.48
C LYS A 5 6.79 9.45 2.47
N ASN A 6 5.51 9.39 2.14
CA ASN A 6 4.79 10.39 1.35
C ASN A 6 5.51 10.74 0.06
N ILE A 7 5.76 9.74 -0.77
CA ILE A 7 6.46 9.89 -2.04
C ILE A 7 5.57 10.64 -3.02
N LYS A 8 6.10 11.73 -3.58
CA LYS A 8 5.37 12.59 -4.53
C LYS A 8 6.23 12.88 -5.74
N SER A 9 5.57 13.11 -6.87
CA SER A 9 6.24 13.68 -8.03
C SER A 9 6.71 15.11 -7.73
N GLY A 10 7.86 15.47 -8.28
CA GLY A 10 8.43 16.79 -8.08
C GLY A 10 9.47 17.13 -9.14
N ASN A 11 10.04 18.30 -9.02
CA ASN A 11 11.02 18.79 -9.97
C ASN A 11 12.38 18.14 -9.77
N PRO A 12 13.22 18.05 -10.84
CA PRO A 12 14.62 17.66 -10.70
C PRO A 12 15.36 18.63 -9.78
N LYS A 13 16.28 18.13 -8.97
CA LYS A 13 17.01 18.94 -7.98
C LYS A 13 18.48 19.12 -8.30
N THR A 14 19.00 18.35 -9.27
CA THR A 14 20.38 18.46 -9.72
C THR A 14 20.44 18.77 -11.22
N LYS A 15 21.59 19.24 -11.66
CA LYS A 15 21.84 19.55 -13.06
C LYS A 15 21.71 18.28 -13.94
N GLU A 16 22.23 17.17 -13.46
CA GLU A 16 22.14 15.88 -14.14
C GLU A 16 20.69 15.40 -14.25
N GLN A 17 19.89 15.54 -13.17
CA GLN A 17 18.48 15.20 -13.17
C GLN A 17 17.70 16.06 -14.15
N TYR A 18 17.97 17.36 -14.21
CA TYR A 18 17.34 18.27 -15.15
C TYR A 18 17.63 17.86 -16.61
N GLN A 19 18.87 17.49 -16.91
CA GLN A 19 19.24 17.02 -18.25
C GLN A 19 18.51 15.73 -18.62
N LEU A 20 18.39 14.79 -17.68
CA LEU A 20 17.65 13.53 -17.90
C LEU A 20 16.16 13.83 -18.15
N THR A 21 15.56 14.73 -17.42
CA THR A 21 14.16 15.14 -17.62
C THR A 21 13.96 15.72 -19.03
N LYS A 22 14.87 16.55 -19.48
CA LYS A 22 14.82 17.18 -20.80
C LYS A 22 14.94 16.18 -21.93
N ASN A 23 15.76 15.13 -21.75
CA ASN A 23 16.07 14.17 -22.80
C ASN A 23 15.13 12.95 -22.82
N PHE A 24 14.59 12.55 -21.66
CA PHE A 24 13.88 11.26 -21.49
C PHE A 24 12.50 11.38 -20.84
N ASP A 25 12.01 12.57 -20.59
CA ASP A 25 10.66 12.79 -20.02
C ASP A 25 10.46 12.06 -18.66
N VAL A 26 11.45 12.15 -17.79
CA VAL A 26 11.46 11.45 -16.49
C VAL A 26 10.56 12.18 -15.49
N ILE A 27 9.74 11.41 -14.77
CA ILE A 27 8.98 11.91 -13.62
C ILE A 27 9.77 11.58 -12.35
N TRP A 28 10.24 12.61 -11.65
CA TRP A 28 11.01 12.46 -10.42
C TRP A 28 10.09 12.24 -9.23
N LEU A 29 10.45 11.30 -8.37
CA LEU A 29 9.70 10.94 -7.16
C LEU A 29 10.56 11.22 -5.93
N TRP A 30 10.00 11.99 -5.00
CA TRP A 30 10.69 12.44 -3.81
C TRP A 30 9.91 12.06 -2.56
N SER A 31 10.61 11.51 -1.56
CA SER A 31 10.02 11.29 -0.23
C SER A 31 9.89 12.62 0.52
N GLU A 32 9.18 12.63 1.66
CA GLU A 32 9.00 13.84 2.46
C GLU A 32 10.29 14.40 3.02
N ASP A 33 11.33 13.57 3.16
CA ASP A 33 12.68 13.97 3.57
C ASP A 33 13.62 14.20 2.37
N ASP A 34 13.06 14.46 1.20
CA ASP A 34 13.77 14.81 -0.04
C ASP A 34 14.72 13.73 -0.57
N LYS A 35 14.39 12.47 -0.36
CA LYS A 35 15.13 11.36 -0.96
C LYS A 35 14.54 10.97 -2.30
N ASN A 36 15.42 10.75 -3.29
CA ASN A 36 15.05 10.37 -4.64
C ASN A 36 14.74 8.87 -4.69
N TRP A 37 13.52 8.52 -5.09
CA TRP A 37 13.10 7.12 -5.20
C TRP A 37 14.03 6.29 -6.10
N TYR A 38 14.43 6.82 -7.25
CA TYR A 38 15.26 6.08 -8.22
C TYR A 38 16.67 5.79 -7.70
N GLU A 39 17.16 6.58 -6.78
CA GLU A 39 18.44 6.32 -6.09
C GLU A 39 18.23 5.38 -4.91
N GLU A 40 17.20 5.61 -4.12
CA GLU A 40 16.94 4.83 -2.91
C GLU A 40 16.48 3.41 -3.20
N VAL A 41 15.85 3.16 -4.34
CA VAL A 41 15.42 1.81 -4.74
C VAL A 41 16.60 0.84 -4.82
N LYS A 42 17.79 1.33 -5.12
CA LYS A 42 19.02 0.54 -5.19
C LYS A 42 19.59 0.18 -3.82
N ASN A 43 19.16 0.89 -2.77
CA ASN A 43 19.67 0.74 -1.42
C ASN A 43 18.82 -0.19 -0.56
N PHE A 44 17.72 -0.70 -1.08
CA PHE A 44 16.94 -1.73 -0.40
C PHE A 44 17.70 -3.05 -0.37
N GLN A 45 17.58 -3.77 0.73
CA GLN A 45 18.18 -5.10 0.85
C GLN A 45 17.38 -6.12 0.02
N PRO A 46 18.04 -7.09 -0.64
CA PRO A 46 17.33 -8.01 -1.53
C PRO A 46 16.43 -9.03 -0.81
N ASP A 47 16.71 -9.32 0.45
CA ASP A 47 16.05 -10.36 1.23
C ASP A 47 14.95 -9.83 2.15
N THR A 48 14.68 -8.54 2.13
CA THR A 48 13.62 -7.92 2.94
C THR A 48 12.32 -7.81 2.18
N ILE A 49 11.22 -7.58 2.91
CA ILE A 49 9.92 -7.29 2.34
C ILE A 49 9.75 -5.77 2.22
N LYS A 50 9.26 -5.30 1.07
CA LYS A 50 8.92 -3.90 0.83
C LYS A 50 7.41 -3.77 0.84
N ILE A 51 6.92 -2.91 1.71
CA ILE A 51 5.49 -2.67 1.92
C ILE A 51 5.16 -1.27 1.44
N VAL A 52 4.15 -1.15 0.59
CA VAL A 52 3.59 0.14 0.14
C VAL A 52 2.29 0.36 0.89
N TYR A 53 2.14 1.52 1.51
CA TYR A 53 0.92 1.86 2.24
C TYR A 53 0.47 3.28 1.93
N ASP A 54 -0.84 3.52 2.08
CA ASP A 54 -1.45 4.81 1.76
C ASP A 54 -1.45 5.77 2.96
N ALA A 55 -2.08 6.94 2.79
CA ALA A 55 -2.17 7.98 3.83
C ALA A 55 -2.94 7.51 5.08
N ASN A 56 -3.75 6.48 4.97
CA ASN A 56 -4.48 5.86 6.07
C ASN A 56 -3.74 4.66 6.67
N ASN A 57 -2.48 4.46 6.30
CA ASN A 57 -1.64 3.35 6.72
C ASN A 57 -2.08 1.98 6.20
N ILE A 58 -3.00 1.94 5.23
CA ILE A 58 -3.49 0.69 4.64
C ILE A 58 -2.48 0.17 3.63
N ILE A 59 -2.09 -1.09 3.75
CA ILE A 59 -1.14 -1.74 2.85
C ILE A 59 -1.82 -1.97 1.51
N VAL A 60 -1.22 -1.44 0.44
CA VAL A 60 -1.73 -1.53 -0.93
C VAL A 60 -0.86 -2.40 -1.83
N ALA A 61 0.38 -2.67 -1.45
CA ALA A 61 1.27 -3.58 -2.16
C ALA A 61 2.34 -4.15 -1.24
N ILE A 62 2.83 -5.33 -1.58
CA ILE A 62 3.88 -6.02 -0.85
C ILE A 62 4.73 -6.82 -1.85
N THR A 63 6.05 -6.69 -1.75
CA THR A 63 6.98 -7.38 -2.65
C THR A 63 8.36 -7.46 -2.04
N LYS A 64 9.18 -8.40 -2.52
CA LYS A 64 10.61 -8.42 -2.21
C LYS A 64 11.43 -7.59 -3.20
N ASP A 65 10.90 -7.33 -4.38
CA ASP A 65 11.58 -6.59 -5.45
C ASP A 65 11.02 -5.16 -5.55
N ALA A 66 11.73 -4.21 -4.93
CA ALA A 66 11.35 -2.80 -4.95
C ALA A 66 11.35 -2.19 -6.35
N SER A 67 12.12 -2.74 -7.29
CA SER A 67 12.21 -2.22 -8.65
C SER A 67 10.90 -2.33 -9.44
N THR A 68 9.98 -3.18 -8.99
CA THR A 68 8.65 -3.34 -9.61
C THR A 68 7.64 -2.31 -9.15
N LEU A 69 7.97 -1.48 -8.15
CA LEU A 69 7.04 -0.55 -7.53
C LEU A 69 7.03 0.81 -8.24
N ASN A 70 5.83 1.40 -8.32
CA ASN A 70 5.63 2.79 -8.67
C ASN A 70 4.88 3.47 -7.53
N PRO A 71 5.60 3.98 -6.52
CA PRO A 71 4.99 4.39 -5.26
C PRO A 71 4.51 5.85 -5.21
N GLU A 72 4.28 6.50 -6.33
CA GLU A 72 3.77 7.87 -6.35
C GLU A 72 2.46 7.99 -5.59
N GLY A 73 2.42 8.88 -4.60
CA GLY A 73 1.25 9.07 -3.74
C GLY A 73 1.21 8.15 -2.52
N PHE A 74 2.23 7.30 -2.33
CA PHE A 74 2.27 6.31 -1.24
C PHE A 74 3.57 6.41 -0.46
N SER A 75 3.68 5.59 0.58
CA SER A 75 4.91 5.40 1.36
C SER A 75 5.41 3.98 1.16
N VAL A 76 6.73 3.80 1.24
CA VAL A 76 7.37 2.47 1.13
C VAL A 76 8.22 2.24 2.37
N VAL A 77 8.02 1.11 3.03
CA VAL A 77 8.82 0.69 4.17
C VAL A 77 9.41 -0.68 3.93
N GLU A 78 10.67 -0.85 4.32
CA GLU A 78 11.38 -2.12 4.28
C GLU A 78 11.28 -2.80 5.65
N VAL A 79 10.85 -4.06 5.67
CA VAL A 79 10.70 -4.84 6.91
C VAL A 79 11.36 -6.21 6.75
N PRO A 80 11.74 -6.88 7.86
CA PRO A 80 12.30 -8.22 7.79
C PRO A 80 11.33 -9.23 7.16
N ASP A 81 11.88 -10.22 6.45
CA ASP A 81 11.10 -11.31 5.88
C ASP A 81 10.83 -12.37 6.96
N ILE A 82 9.86 -12.07 7.82
CA ILE A 82 9.40 -12.94 8.90
C ILE A 82 7.91 -13.24 8.73
N THR A 83 7.43 -14.30 9.36
CA THR A 83 6.02 -14.74 9.26
C THR A 83 5.04 -13.63 9.58
N ALA A 84 5.30 -12.83 10.61
CA ALA A 84 4.42 -11.72 11.00
C ALA A 84 4.22 -10.70 9.89
N ASN A 85 5.24 -10.48 9.04
CA ASN A 85 5.19 -9.52 7.94
C ASN A 85 4.67 -10.15 6.64
N ARG A 86 4.92 -11.45 6.43
CA ARG A 86 4.44 -12.17 5.25
C ARG A 86 2.93 -12.34 5.21
N ARG A 87 2.25 -12.16 6.35
CA ARG A 87 0.78 -12.24 6.45
C ARG A 87 0.08 -11.17 5.62
N ALA A 88 0.72 -10.03 5.46
CA ALA A 88 0.12 -8.90 4.76
C ALA A 88 -0.02 -9.18 3.27
N ASP A 89 -1.05 -8.60 2.67
CA ASP A 89 -1.32 -8.65 1.24
C ASP A 89 -1.95 -7.32 0.79
N ASP A 90 -2.36 -7.26 -0.46
CA ASP A 90 -2.96 -6.08 -1.07
C ASP A 90 -4.50 -6.04 -0.97
N SER A 91 -5.07 -6.87 -0.11
CA SER A 91 -6.54 -7.00 0.03
C SER A 91 -7.21 -5.79 0.69
N GLY A 92 -6.44 -4.89 1.30
CA GLY A 92 -6.95 -3.78 2.10
C GLY A 92 -7.28 -4.17 3.54
N LYS A 93 -6.94 -5.38 3.98
CA LYS A 93 -7.22 -5.90 5.33
C LYS A 93 -6.06 -5.73 6.30
N TRP A 94 -4.94 -5.17 5.84
CA TRP A 94 -3.72 -5.02 6.60
C TRP A 94 -3.27 -3.57 6.62
N MET A 95 -2.63 -3.17 7.71
CA MET A 95 -2.07 -1.83 7.91
C MET A 95 -0.61 -1.92 8.33
N PHE A 96 0.16 -0.88 8.00
CA PHE A 96 1.45 -0.62 8.61
C PHE A 96 1.29 0.54 9.58
N LYS A 97 1.38 0.25 10.88
CA LYS A 97 1.11 1.22 11.94
C LYS A 97 2.07 1.03 13.10
N ASP A 98 2.61 2.13 13.61
CA ASP A 98 3.54 2.14 14.75
C ASP A 98 4.73 1.19 14.55
N GLY A 99 5.24 1.12 13.31
CA GLY A 99 6.39 0.31 12.96
C GLY A 99 6.11 -1.18 12.78
N ALA A 100 4.83 -1.59 12.70
CA ALA A 100 4.46 -2.99 12.59
C ALA A 100 3.35 -3.24 11.57
N VAL A 101 3.37 -4.43 10.98
CA VAL A 101 2.27 -4.96 10.16
C VAL A 101 1.20 -5.47 11.10
N VAL A 102 0.01 -4.91 11.00
CA VAL A 102 -1.14 -5.27 11.86
C VAL A 102 -2.39 -5.43 11.02
N LYS A 103 -3.39 -6.11 11.55
CA LYS A 103 -4.71 -6.18 10.92
C LYS A 103 -5.34 -4.80 10.88
N ARG A 104 -6.06 -4.49 9.81
CA ARG A 104 -6.74 -3.21 9.65
C ARG A 104 -7.70 -2.96 10.80
N ILE A 105 -7.59 -1.76 11.38
CA ILE A 105 -8.51 -1.27 12.39
C ILE A 105 -9.59 -0.48 11.66
N TYR A 106 -10.84 -0.92 11.80
CA TYR A 106 -11.99 -0.25 11.19
C TYR A 106 -12.55 0.81 12.12
N THR A 107 -12.98 1.94 11.54
CA THR A 107 -13.73 2.96 12.29
C THR A 107 -15.10 2.42 12.68
N ALA A 108 -15.78 3.09 13.61
CA ALA A 108 -17.13 2.72 14.00
C ALA A 108 -18.10 2.72 12.82
N ASP A 109 -17.98 3.72 11.92
CA ASP A 109 -18.80 3.82 10.70
C ASP A 109 -18.53 2.66 9.74
N GLU A 110 -17.25 2.31 9.54
CA GLU A 110 -16.88 1.18 8.69
C GLU A 110 -17.41 -0.14 9.26
N GLN A 111 -17.33 -0.34 10.56
CA GLN A 111 -17.85 -1.53 11.23
C GLN A 111 -19.36 -1.65 11.05
N GLN A 112 -20.09 -0.53 11.17
CA GLN A 112 -21.52 -0.48 10.94
C GLN A 112 -21.87 -0.83 9.50
N GLN A 113 -21.16 -0.28 8.52
CA GLN A 113 -21.35 -0.58 7.11
C GLN A 113 -21.12 -2.06 6.80
N GLN A 114 -20.11 -2.66 7.40
CA GLN A 114 -19.83 -4.09 7.22
C GLN A 114 -20.95 -4.96 7.81
N ALA A 115 -21.42 -4.62 9.00
CA ALA A 115 -22.54 -5.33 9.64
C ALA A 115 -23.81 -5.24 8.80
N GLU A 116 -24.13 -4.07 8.25
CA GLU A 116 -25.28 -3.87 7.37
C GLU A 116 -25.15 -4.66 6.07
N SER A 117 -23.97 -4.69 5.47
CA SER A 117 -23.71 -5.46 4.26
C SER A 117 -23.86 -6.96 4.49
N GLN A 118 -23.36 -7.47 5.62
CA GLN A 118 -23.50 -8.88 5.98
C GLN A 118 -24.96 -9.24 6.22
N LYS A 119 -25.70 -8.38 6.92
CA LYS A 119 -27.14 -8.57 7.16
C LYS A 119 -27.91 -8.61 5.84
N ALA A 120 -27.66 -7.69 4.94
CA ALA A 120 -28.29 -7.65 3.64
C ALA A 120 -28.01 -8.91 2.81
N ALA A 121 -26.77 -9.41 2.84
CA ALA A 121 -26.38 -10.63 2.17
C ALA A 121 -27.12 -11.85 2.73
N LEU A 122 -27.23 -11.95 4.06
CA LEU A 122 -27.95 -13.04 4.73
C LEU A 122 -29.45 -13.01 4.41
N LEU A 123 -30.07 -11.82 4.39
CA LEU A 123 -31.47 -11.68 4.04
C LEU A 123 -31.73 -12.05 2.58
N SER A 124 -30.88 -11.65 1.68
CA SER A 124 -30.96 -12.01 0.25
C SER A 124 -30.83 -13.52 0.05
N GLU A 125 -29.93 -14.17 0.75
CA GLU A 125 -29.74 -15.61 0.72
C GLU A 125 -30.97 -16.34 1.26
N ALA A 126 -31.56 -15.87 2.38
CA ALA A 126 -32.76 -16.43 2.97
C ALA A 126 -33.97 -16.32 2.02
N GLU A 127 -34.15 -15.18 1.36
CA GLU A 127 -35.21 -14.98 0.35
C GLU A 127 -35.02 -15.94 -0.82
N SER A 128 -33.81 -16.13 -1.28
CA SER A 128 -33.48 -17.04 -2.36
C SER A 128 -33.83 -18.50 -2.04
N VAL A 129 -33.68 -18.90 -0.79
CA VAL A 129 -34.05 -20.26 -0.32
C VAL A 129 -35.58 -20.41 -0.17
N ILE A 130 -36.28 -19.37 0.24
CA ILE A 130 -37.72 -19.40 0.51
C ILE A 130 -38.54 -19.40 -0.79
N GLN A 131 -38.12 -18.63 -1.79
CA GLN A 131 -38.88 -18.44 -3.04
C GLN A 131 -39.30 -19.74 -3.73
N PRO A 132 -38.41 -20.74 -3.90
CA PRO A 132 -38.84 -22.00 -4.50
C PRO A 132 -39.93 -22.77 -3.75
N LEU A 133 -40.05 -22.56 -2.44
CA LEU A 133 -41.03 -23.25 -1.58
C LEU A 133 -42.43 -22.66 -1.71
N GLU A 134 -42.55 -21.44 -2.21
CA GLU A 134 -43.83 -20.77 -2.40
C GLU A 134 -44.59 -21.28 -3.64
N ARG A 135 -43.95 -22.11 -4.40
CA ARG A 135 -44.55 -22.74 -5.56
C ARG A 135 -45.19 -24.06 -5.14
#